data_ccca08ed45a6309ac0ed823e18cfb768
#
_entry.id   ccca08ed45a6309ac0ed823e18cfb768
#
_cell.length_a   1.000
_cell.length_b   1.000
_cell.length_c   1.000
_cell.angle_alpha   90.00
_cell.angle_beta   90.00
_cell.angle_gamma   90.00
#
_symmetry.space_group_name_H-M   'P 1'
#
loop_
_entity.id
_entity.type
_entity.pdbx_description
1 polymer ?
#
loop_
_entity_poly.entity_id
_entity_poly.type
_entity_poly.pdbx_seq_one_letter_code
_entity_poly.pdbx_strand_id
1 'polypeptide(L)'
;MVNVALRSGRIIMQNVGRYLKKIYNLIVMGKKKSFDSYKNLDSDEILHQEEAMKILIISDTHRQHESLKKVLKKEGKIDKLIHLGDVEGYEDYIKELAGCPVEMVAGNNDFFSSLEKEKEIRIGKYKVLLTHGHYYYVSMETSMIKQEAISRGCSIVMYGHTHKPVIEYDPHVIALNPGSLSYPRQKNRKPSYIIMNVDEKGEATFEICYL
;
A
#
# COMPACT_ATOMS: atom_id res chain seq x y z
N MET A 1 -18.17 -25.22 -30.28
CA MET A 1 -19.51 -24.66 -29.94
C MET A 1 -19.44 -24.25 -28.46
N VAL A 2 -19.28 -22.97 -28.20
CA VAL A 2 -19.19 -22.42 -26.85
C VAL A 2 -20.51 -21.71 -26.56
N ASN A 3 -21.34 -22.34 -25.72
CA ASN A 3 -22.57 -21.74 -25.22
C ASN A 3 -22.20 -21.02 -23.89
N VAL A 4 -22.12 -19.71 -23.91
CA VAL A 4 -21.87 -18.91 -22.72
C VAL A 4 -23.11 -18.07 -22.41
N ALA A 5 -23.69 -18.29 -21.25
CA ALA A 5 -24.85 -17.59 -20.76
C ALA A 5 -24.61 -16.09 -20.55
N LEU A 6 -25.48 -15.26 -21.09
CA LEU A 6 -25.39 -13.79 -21.24
C LEU A 6 -25.50 -12.95 -19.95
N ARG A 7 -25.27 -13.50 -18.74
CA ARG A 7 -25.26 -12.72 -17.49
C ARG A 7 -23.87 -12.39 -16.94
N SER A 8 -22.79 -12.91 -17.51
CA SER A 8 -21.41 -12.68 -17.05
C SER A 8 -20.51 -11.95 -18.07
N GLY A 9 -21.04 -11.53 -19.21
CA GLY A 9 -20.27 -10.99 -20.33
C GLY A 9 -19.38 -9.77 -20.00
N ARG A 10 -19.80 -8.91 -19.06
CA ARG A 10 -19.00 -7.74 -18.67
C ARG A 10 -17.77 -8.10 -17.82
N ILE A 11 -17.89 -9.06 -16.94
CA ILE A 11 -16.78 -9.51 -16.07
C ILE A 11 -15.76 -10.30 -16.89
N ILE A 12 -16.25 -11.17 -17.80
CA ILE A 12 -15.38 -11.96 -18.69
C ILE A 12 -14.62 -11.07 -19.66
N MET A 13 -15.27 -10.06 -20.26
CA MET A 13 -14.62 -9.11 -21.19
C MET A 13 -13.59 -8.22 -20.47
N GLN A 14 -13.82 -7.83 -19.21
CA GLN A 14 -12.83 -7.07 -18.45
C GLN A 14 -11.61 -7.92 -18.07
N ASN A 15 -11.80 -9.21 -17.83
CA ASN A 15 -10.70 -10.12 -17.52
C ASN A 15 -9.90 -10.47 -18.79
N VAL A 16 -10.55 -10.68 -19.93
CA VAL A 16 -9.87 -10.89 -21.22
C VAL A 16 -9.06 -9.66 -21.64
N GLY A 17 -9.58 -8.45 -21.45
CA GLY A 17 -8.85 -7.21 -21.71
C GLY A 17 -7.60 -7.04 -20.83
N ARG A 18 -7.69 -7.39 -19.55
CA ARG A 18 -6.54 -7.41 -18.62
C ARG A 18 -5.53 -8.48 -19.00
N TYR A 19 -5.99 -9.65 -19.40
CA TYR A 19 -5.17 -10.76 -19.85
C TYR A 19 -4.36 -10.41 -21.09
N LEU A 20 -5.02 -9.87 -22.13
CA LEU A 20 -4.34 -9.40 -23.34
C LEU A 20 -3.34 -8.28 -23.06
N LYS A 21 -3.66 -7.36 -22.16
CA LYS A 21 -2.75 -6.28 -21.75
C LYS A 21 -1.53 -6.82 -20.98
N LYS A 22 -1.70 -7.84 -20.15
CA LYS A 22 -0.61 -8.52 -19.42
C LYS A 22 0.31 -9.29 -20.36
N ILE A 23 -0.25 -10.03 -21.32
CA ILE A 23 0.52 -10.69 -22.40
C ILE A 23 1.27 -9.67 -23.25
N TYR A 24 0.63 -8.58 -23.65
CA TYR A 24 1.25 -7.50 -24.41
C TYR A 24 2.44 -6.90 -23.64
N ASN A 25 2.29 -6.60 -22.36
CA ASN A 25 3.36 -6.07 -21.53
C ASN A 25 4.53 -7.06 -21.34
N LEU A 26 4.25 -8.35 -21.19
CA LEU A 26 5.29 -9.40 -21.10
C LEU A 26 6.09 -9.53 -22.39
N ILE A 27 5.44 -9.40 -23.55
CA ILE A 27 6.08 -9.46 -24.87
C ILE A 27 6.90 -8.19 -25.12
N VAL A 28 6.36 -7.01 -24.83
CA VAL A 28 7.00 -5.71 -25.09
C VAL A 28 8.16 -5.41 -24.13
N MET A 29 8.08 -5.87 -22.87
CA MET A 29 9.15 -5.66 -21.87
C MET A 29 10.31 -6.65 -21.94
N GLY A 30 10.42 -7.45 -23.01
CA GLY A 30 11.63 -8.23 -23.32
C GLY A 30 11.95 -9.39 -22.36
N LYS A 31 11.00 -9.83 -21.52
CA LYS A 31 11.12 -11.09 -20.81
C LYS A 31 10.87 -12.24 -21.78
N LYS A 32 11.93 -12.67 -22.49
CA LYS A 32 11.93 -13.81 -23.44
C LYS A 32 11.68 -15.14 -22.72
N LYS A 33 10.44 -15.42 -22.28
CA LYS A 33 9.96 -16.79 -22.20
C LYS A 33 9.14 -17.04 -23.46
N SER A 34 9.40 -18.16 -24.13
CA SER A 34 8.67 -18.48 -25.37
C SER A 34 7.19 -18.63 -25.08
N PHE A 35 6.33 -18.24 -26.05
CA PHE A 35 4.88 -18.38 -25.94
C PHE A 35 4.43 -19.83 -25.60
N ASP A 36 5.22 -20.81 -25.99
CA ASP A 36 4.97 -22.24 -25.71
C ASP A 36 5.10 -22.60 -24.23
N SER A 37 5.86 -21.84 -23.42
CA SER A 37 5.96 -22.09 -21.97
C SER A 37 4.68 -21.70 -21.19
N TYR A 38 3.72 -21.02 -21.82
CA TYR A 38 2.45 -20.62 -21.21
C TYR A 38 1.25 -21.49 -21.65
N LYS A 39 1.44 -22.39 -22.63
CA LYS A 39 0.35 -23.25 -23.14
C LYS A 39 -0.14 -24.29 -22.13
N ASN A 40 0.67 -24.62 -21.13
CA ASN A 40 0.39 -25.68 -20.15
C ASN A 40 0.15 -25.13 -18.73
N LEU A 41 0.03 -23.81 -18.56
CA LEU A 41 -0.34 -23.22 -17.28
C LEU A 41 -1.85 -23.16 -17.18
N ASP A 42 -2.38 -23.69 -16.08
CA ASP A 42 -3.80 -23.59 -15.78
C ASP A 42 -4.21 -22.10 -15.73
N SER A 43 -5.38 -21.75 -16.25
CA SER A 43 -5.87 -20.37 -16.29
C SER A 43 -5.90 -19.72 -14.91
N ASP A 44 -6.04 -20.51 -13.85
CA ASP A 44 -6.04 -20.07 -12.47
C ASP A 44 -4.63 -19.76 -11.94
N GLU A 45 -3.59 -20.50 -12.37
CA GLU A 45 -2.20 -20.19 -12.02
C GLU A 45 -1.70 -18.87 -12.65
N ILE A 46 -2.14 -18.56 -13.88
CA ILE A 46 -1.76 -17.31 -14.56
C ILE A 46 -2.44 -16.09 -13.94
N LEU A 47 -3.65 -16.27 -13.37
CA LEU A 47 -4.43 -15.21 -12.73
C LEU A 47 -3.91 -14.83 -11.35
N HIS A 48 -3.12 -15.67 -10.69
CA HIS A 48 -2.63 -15.47 -9.33
C HIS A 48 -1.15 -15.09 -9.21
N GLN A 49 -0.40 -14.96 -10.32
CA GLN A 49 0.95 -14.41 -10.25
C GLN A 49 0.85 -12.89 -10.03
N GLU A 50 0.99 -12.47 -8.77
CA GLU A 50 1.15 -11.06 -8.44
C GLU A 50 2.56 -10.60 -8.82
N GLU A 51 2.70 -9.38 -9.33
CA GLU A 51 4.03 -8.81 -9.56
C GLU A 51 4.61 -8.40 -8.22
N ALA A 52 5.89 -8.73 -8.00
CA ALA A 52 6.61 -8.26 -6.83
C ALA A 52 6.55 -6.72 -6.76
N MET A 53 6.18 -6.19 -5.61
CA MET A 53 5.98 -4.75 -5.41
C MET A 53 6.80 -4.23 -4.25
N LYS A 54 7.39 -3.04 -4.41
CA LYS A 54 8.00 -2.25 -3.35
C LYS A 54 7.11 -1.07 -3.01
N ILE A 55 6.58 -1.05 -1.80
CA ILE A 55 5.63 -0.03 -1.33
C ILE A 55 6.30 0.80 -0.25
N LEU A 56 6.28 2.12 -0.42
CA LEU A 56 6.73 3.07 0.58
C LEU A 56 5.54 3.51 1.44
N ILE A 57 5.63 3.32 2.75
CA ILE A 57 4.61 3.74 3.71
C ILE A 57 5.18 4.87 4.56
N ILE A 58 4.50 6.03 4.56
CA ILE A 58 4.87 7.25 5.28
C ILE A 58 3.67 7.84 6.00
N SER A 59 3.92 8.76 6.92
CA SER A 59 2.91 9.54 7.63
C SER A 59 3.47 10.86 8.14
N ASP A 60 2.58 11.75 8.53
CA ASP A 60 2.90 12.93 9.35
C ASP A 60 4.00 13.79 8.72
N THR A 61 3.79 14.21 7.46
CA THR A 61 4.71 15.08 6.73
C THR A 61 4.57 16.56 7.09
N HIS A 62 3.41 17.00 7.57
CA HIS A 62 3.17 18.35 8.10
C HIS A 62 3.80 19.45 7.24
N ARG A 63 3.50 19.46 5.93
CA ARG A 63 4.02 20.44 4.94
C ARG A 63 5.55 20.42 4.74
N GLN A 64 6.27 19.47 5.36
CA GLN A 64 7.72 19.37 5.23
C GLN A 64 8.09 18.17 4.37
N HIS A 65 8.56 18.42 3.15
CA HIS A 65 8.76 17.35 2.16
C HIS A 65 10.23 17.04 1.87
N GLU A 66 11.18 17.72 2.51
CA GLU A 66 12.60 17.49 2.28
C GLU A 66 13.04 16.08 2.70
N SER A 67 12.46 15.54 3.79
CA SER A 67 12.70 14.16 4.19
C SER A 67 12.11 13.18 3.16
N LEU A 68 10.90 13.46 2.63
CA LEU A 68 10.30 12.63 1.58
C LEU A 68 11.17 12.59 0.32
N LYS A 69 11.67 13.74 -0.14
CA LYS A 69 12.59 13.79 -1.30
C LYS A 69 13.83 12.94 -1.09
N LYS A 70 14.43 13.01 0.12
CA LYS A 70 15.60 12.19 0.48
C LYS A 70 15.26 10.70 0.49
N VAL A 71 14.09 10.32 1.04
CA VAL A 71 13.63 8.93 1.05
C VAL A 71 13.44 8.42 -0.38
N LEU A 72 12.70 9.14 -1.22
CA LEU A 72 12.49 8.75 -2.61
C LEU A 72 13.79 8.59 -3.40
N LYS A 73 14.77 9.50 -3.17
CA LYS A 73 16.10 9.38 -3.76
C LYS A 73 16.87 8.15 -3.25
N LYS A 74 16.78 7.85 -1.95
CA LYS A 74 17.46 6.72 -1.31
C LYS A 74 16.87 5.38 -1.75
N GLU A 75 15.54 5.28 -1.76
CA GLU A 75 14.84 4.04 -2.07
C GLU A 75 14.78 3.74 -3.58
N GLY A 76 14.95 4.77 -4.43
CA GLY A 76 14.84 4.62 -5.87
C GLY A 76 13.43 4.31 -6.32
N LYS A 77 13.28 3.35 -7.25
CA LYS A 77 11.96 2.98 -7.77
C LYS A 77 11.10 2.34 -6.68
N ILE A 78 9.92 2.91 -6.47
CA ILE A 78 8.82 2.34 -5.69
C ILE A 78 7.62 2.12 -6.61
N ASP A 79 6.80 1.12 -6.32
CA ASP A 79 5.65 0.78 -7.15
C ASP A 79 4.35 1.41 -6.61
N LYS A 80 4.32 1.77 -5.32
CA LYS A 80 3.22 2.48 -4.67
C LYS A 80 3.72 3.27 -3.46
N LEU A 81 3.07 4.41 -3.18
CA LEU A 81 3.23 5.17 -1.95
C LEU A 81 1.92 5.13 -1.15
N ILE A 82 2.01 4.94 0.17
CA ILE A 82 0.89 5.05 1.11
C ILE A 82 1.22 6.15 2.11
N HIS A 83 0.32 7.14 2.24
CA HIS A 83 0.45 8.24 3.20
C HIS A 83 -0.70 8.19 4.22
N LEU A 84 -0.37 8.08 5.48
CA LEU A 84 -1.32 7.81 6.56
C LEU A 84 -1.79 9.07 7.30
N GLY A 85 -1.89 10.19 6.58
CA GLY A 85 -2.48 11.43 7.07
C GLY A 85 -1.50 12.49 7.56
N ASP A 86 -2.05 13.65 7.90
CA ASP A 86 -1.34 14.90 8.21
C ASP A 86 -0.47 15.38 7.04
N VAL A 87 -1.12 15.49 5.86
CA VAL A 87 -0.57 15.99 4.59
C VAL A 87 -0.67 17.53 4.53
N GLU A 88 -1.78 18.06 5.04
CA GLU A 88 -2.07 19.49 5.19
C GLU A 88 -2.06 20.28 3.86
N GLY A 89 -2.78 19.76 2.84
CA GLY A 89 -3.02 20.44 1.57
C GLY A 89 -1.91 20.24 0.51
N TYR A 90 -1.01 19.27 0.71
CA TYR A 90 0.06 18.95 -0.24
C TYR A 90 -0.15 17.62 -0.98
N GLU A 91 -1.40 17.15 -1.08
CA GLU A 91 -1.74 15.86 -1.68
C GLU A 91 -1.20 15.73 -3.12
N ASP A 92 -1.45 16.75 -3.95
CA ASP A 92 -1.03 16.71 -5.36
C ASP A 92 0.48 16.83 -5.52
N TYR A 93 1.12 17.63 -4.67
CA TYR A 93 2.57 17.74 -4.63
C TYR A 93 3.24 16.42 -4.27
N ILE A 94 2.70 15.68 -3.28
CA ILE A 94 3.21 14.36 -2.89
C ILE A 94 3.01 13.35 -4.01
N LYS A 95 1.86 13.37 -4.72
CA LYS A 95 1.61 12.51 -5.89
C LYS A 95 2.62 12.77 -7.01
N GLU A 96 2.91 14.05 -7.29
CA GLU A 96 3.91 14.45 -8.28
C GLU A 96 5.31 13.96 -7.89
N LEU A 97 5.71 14.17 -6.63
CA LEU A 97 7.02 13.71 -6.14
C LEU A 97 7.18 12.20 -6.19
N ALA A 98 6.13 11.45 -5.85
CA ALA A 98 6.16 9.98 -5.80
C ALA A 98 6.34 9.36 -7.19
N GLY A 99 5.75 9.94 -8.24
CA GLY A 99 5.81 9.43 -9.61
C GLY A 99 5.22 8.03 -9.79
N CYS A 100 4.43 7.57 -8.83
CA CYS A 100 3.76 6.26 -8.81
C CYS A 100 2.35 6.40 -8.21
N PRO A 101 1.49 5.36 -8.25
CA PRO A 101 0.20 5.37 -7.58
C PRO A 101 0.32 5.67 -6.08
N VAL A 102 -0.52 6.57 -5.58
CA VAL A 102 -0.51 7.02 -4.19
C VAL A 102 -1.87 6.79 -3.55
N GLU A 103 -1.90 6.12 -2.39
CA GLU A 103 -3.05 6.05 -1.49
C GLU A 103 -2.83 6.99 -0.32
N MET A 104 -3.84 7.77 0.03
CA MET A 104 -3.80 8.70 1.15
C MET A 104 -5.08 8.63 1.97
N VAL A 105 -4.96 8.86 3.27
CA VAL A 105 -6.08 9.10 4.18
C VAL A 105 -5.88 10.43 4.90
N ALA A 106 -6.98 11.03 5.39
CA ALA A 106 -6.91 12.27 6.15
C ALA A 106 -6.45 12.02 7.58
N GLY A 107 -5.54 12.86 8.08
CA GLY A 107 -5.17 12.94 9.49
C GLY A 107 -5.97 14.00 10.25
N ASN A 108 -5.64 14.18 11.52
CA ASN A 108 -6.33 15.16 12.37
C ASN A 108 -5.99 16.62 12.04
N ASN A 109 -4.93 16.87 11.28
CA ASN A 109 -4.57 18.21 10.81
C ASN A 109 -5.02 18.50 9.38
N ASP A 110 -5.66 17.53 8.71
CA ASP A 110 -6.15 17.67 7.33
C ASP A 110 -7.59 18.24 7.29
N PHE A 111 -7.85 19.36 7.98
CA PHE A 111 -9.18 19.93 8.22
C PHE A 111 -9.97 20.26 6.95
N PHE A 112 -9.31 20.64 5.88
CA PHE A 112 -9.94 21.07 4.62
C PHE A 112 -9.69 20.09 3.47
N SER A 113 -9.17 18.91 3.77
CA SER A 113 -8.89 17.89 2.77
C SER A 113 -10.18 17.14 2.37
N SER A 114 -10.25 16.75 1.10
CA SER A 114 -11.29 15.85 0.59
C SER A 114 -10.92 14.37 0.75
N LEU A 115 -9.78 14.07 1.38
CA LEU A 115 -9.35 12.70 1.63
C LEU A 115 -10.32 11.97 2.55
N GLU A 116 -10.52 10.69 2.28
CA GLU A 116 -11.25 9.81 3.19
C GLU A 116 -10.46 9.63 4.50
N LYS A 117 -11.18 9.53 5.62
CA LYS A 117 -10.56 9.28 6.94
C LYS A 117 -9.99 7.87 7.06
N GLU A 118 -10.56 6.94 6.29
CA GLU A 118 -10.21 5.54 6.27
C GLU A 118 -10.40 4.96 4.87
N LYS A 119 -9.58 3.99 4.52
CA LYS A 119 -9.70 3.23 3.28
C LYS A 119 -9.44 1.75 3.52
N GLU A 120 -10.17 0.92 2.82
CA GLU A 120 -9.87 -0.50 2.71
C GLU A 120 -9.31 -0.79 1.31
N ILE A 121 -8.10 -1.31 1.24
CA ILE A 121 -7.44 -1.65 -0.02
C ILE A 121 -6.96 -3.10 -0.01
N ARG A 122 -6.61 -3.60 -1.20
CA ARG A 122 -5.93 -4.90 -1.34
C ARG A 122 -4.49 -4.69 -1.77
N ILE A 123 -3.59 -5.38 -1.08
CA ILE A 123 -2.17 -5.43 -1.40
C ILE A 123 -1.76 -6.91 -1.33
N GLY A 124 -1.40 -7.47 -2.48
CA GLY A 124 -1.19 -8.90 -2.55
C GLY A 124 -2.44 -9.65 -2.06
N LYS A 125 -2.24 -10.66 -1.25
CA LYS A 125 -3.32 -11.42 -0.63
C LYS A 125 -4.00 -10.72 0.55
N TYR A 126 -3.42 -9.60 1.04
CA TYR A 126 -3.87 -8.92 2.26
C TYR A 126 -5.00 -7.93 1.98
N LYS A 127 -6.02 -7.94 2.84
CA LYS A 127 -6.95 -6.83 3.00
C LYS A 127 -6.40 -5.90 4.07
N VAL A 128 -6.25 -4.63 3.72
CA VAL A 128 -5.54 -3.64 4.52
C VAL A 128 -6.46 -2.48 4.86
N LEU A 129 -6.54 -2.13 6.14
CA LEU A 129 -7.19 -0.91 6.62
C LEU A 129 -6.13 0.20 6.70
N LEU A 130 -6.37 1.31 6.02
CA LEU A 130 -5.59 2.55 6.13
C LEU A 130 -6.38 3.56 6.94
N THR A 131 -5.77 4.17 7.94
CA THR A 131 -6.34 5.25 8.74
C THR A 131 -5.22 6.09 9.36
N HIS A 132 -5.52 7.29 9.83
CA HIS A 132 -4.54 8.05 10.62
C HIS A 132 -4.46 7.55 12.06
N GLY A 133 -5.52 6.98 12.61
CA GLY A 133 -5.53 6.32 13.90
C GLY A 133 -5.99 7.17 15.09
N HIS A 134 -6.08 8.50 14.97
CA HIS A 134 -6.45 9.39 16.10
C HIS A 134 -7.85 9.07 16.67
N TYR A 135 -8.80 8.62 15.88
CA TYR A 135 -10.13 8.20 16.35
C TYR A 135 -10.11 6.90 17.16
N TYR A 136 -9.03 6.12 17.05
CA TYR A 136 -8.83 4.86 17.76
C TYR A 136 -7.91 4.98 18.98
N TYR A 137 -7.59 6.23 19.38
CA TYR A 137 -6.76 6.52 20.54
C TYR A 137 -5.39 5.80 20.53
N VAL A 138 -4.81 5.61 19.35
CA VAL A 138 -3.55 4.86 19.14
C VAL A 138 -2.34 5.45 19.89
N SER A 139 -2.45 6.67 20.42
CA SER A 139 -1.45 7.26 21.30
C SER A 139 -1.42 6.63 22.69
N MET A 140 -2.49 5.94 23.09
CA MET A 140 -2.62 5.22 24.38
C MET A 140 -2.34 3.73 24.19
N GLU A 141 -3.06 3.09 23.26
CA GLU A 141 -2.95 1.67 22.95
C GLU A 141 -3.45 1.35 21.55
N THR A 142 -3.13 0.17 21.03
CA THR A 142 -3.47 -0.27 19.66
C THR A 142 -4.60 -1.29 19.61
N SER A 143 -5.20 -1.66 20.75
CA SER A 143 -6.23 -2.71 20.82
C SER A 143 -7.48 -2.36 20.01
N MET A 144 -7.97 -1.12 20.09
CA MET A 144 -9.18 -0.69 19.38
C MET A 144 -8.99 -0.74 17.86
N ILE A 145 -7.90 -0.22 17.34
CA ILE A 145 -7.64 -0.20 15.90
C ILE A 145 -7.43 -1.61 15.34
N LYS A 146 -6.80 -2.50 16.11
CA LYS A 146 -6.64 -3.91 15.76
C LYS A 146 -7.98 -4.64 15.71
N GLN A 147 -8.84 -4.45 16.73
CA GLN A 147 -10.18 -5.04 16.75
C GLN A 147 -11.04 -4.56 15.58
N GLU A 148 -10.97 -3.27 15.25
CA GLU A 148 -11.66 -2.71 14.09
C GLU A 148 -11.19 -3.36 12.79
N ALA A 149 -9.87 -3.48 12.58
CA ALA A 149 -9.32 -4.14 11.40
C ALA A 149 -9.79 -5.60 11.29
N ILE A 150 -9.76 -6.35 12.39
CA ILE A 150 -10.23 -7.74 12.45
C ILE A 150 -11.73 -7.82 12.12
N SER A 151 -12.55 -6.94 12.68
CA SER A 151 -14.01 -6.91 12.44
C SER A 151 -14.36 -6.70 10.97
N ARG A 152 -13.53 -5.94 10.25
CA ARG A 152 -13.65 -5.69 8.81
C ARG A 152 -12.99 -6.79 7.95
N GLY A 153 -12.42 -7.83 8.56
CA GLY A 153 -11.68 -8.88 7.86
C GLY A 153 -10.35 -8.40 7.26
N CYS A 154 -9.79 -7.32 7.80
CA CYS A 154 -8.46 -6.84 7.42
C CYS A 154 -7.39 -7.58 8.21
N SER A 155 -6.37 -8.07 7.53
CA SER A 155 -5.21 -8.75 8.13
C SER A 155 -4.04 -7.81 8.39
N ILE A 156 -4.11 -6.58 7.89
CA ILE A 156 -3.14 -5.52 8.15
C ILE A 156 -3.91 -4.23 8.46
N VAL A 157 -3.44 -3.46 9.43
CA VAL A 157 -3.84 -2.07 9.65
C VAL A 157 -2.62 -1.17 9.65
N MET A 158 -2.69 -0.09 8.89
CA MET A 158 -1.63 0.91 8.79
C MET A 158 -2.15 2.24 9.34
N TYR A 159 -1.39 2.85 10.26
CA TYR A 159 -1.80 4.08 10.94
C TYR A 159 -0.61 5.02 11.19
N GLY A 160 -0.87 6.31 11.44
CA GLY A 160 0.11 7.35 11.75
C GLY A 160 -0.05 7.92 13.16
N HIS A 161 -0.14 9.24 13.26
CA HIS A 161 -0.50 10.04 14.44
C HIS A 161 0.49 10.02 15.60
N THR A 162 1.05 8.88 15.97
CA THR A 162 1.93 8.78 17.13
C THR A 162 3.32 9.36 16.89
N HIS A 163 3.73 9.46 15.62
CA HIS A 163 5.07 9.83 15.16
C HIS A 163 6.17 8.88 15.67
N LYS A 164 5.81 7.67 16.05
CA LYS A 164 6.73 6.63 16.53
C LYS A 164 6.58 5.41 15.64
N PRO A 165 7.65 4.96 14.98
CA PRO A 165 7.56 3.78 14.12
C PRO A 165 7.40 2.51 14.94
N VAL A 166 6.51 1.63 14.50
CA VAL A 166 6.29 0.32 15.11
C VAL A 166 5.70 -0.67 14.10
N ILE A 167 6.06 -1.94 14.27
CA ILE A 167 5.43 -3.08 13.62
C ILE A 167 5.03 -4.05 14.73
N GLU A 168 3.74 -4.29 14.88
CA GLU A 168 3.19 -5.23 15.86
C GLU A 168 2.58 -6.42 15.12
N TYR A 169 3.09 -7.61 15.43
CA TYR A 169 2.58 -8.86 14.89
C TYR A 169 1.66 -9.53 15.89
N ASP A 170 0.37 -9.56 15.58
CA ASP A 170 -0.62 -10.34 16.31
C ASP A 170 -1.09 -11.54 15.47
N PRO A 171 -1.67 -12.58 16.10
CA PRO A 171 -2.12 -13.79 15.36
C PRO A 171 -3.12 -13.52 14.23
N HIS A 172 -3.89 -12.43 14.31
CA HIS A 172 -4.98 -12.14 13.38
C HIS A 172 -4.78 -10.86 12.57
N VAL A 173 -3.86 -9.97 13.00
CA VAL A 173 -3.65 -8.68 12.35
C VAL A 173 -2.24 -8.18 12.57
N ILE A 174 -1.64 -7.58 11.55
CA ILE A 174 -0.37 -6.85 11.65
C ILE A 174 -0.71 -5.36 11.73
N ALA A 175 -0.23 -4.67 12.77
CA ALA A 175 -0.42 -3.23 12.91
C ALA A 175 0.89 -2.48 12.64
N LEU A 176 0.85 -1.52 11.71
CA LEU A 176 2.02 -0.81 11.20
C LEU A 176 1.89 0.69 11.42
N ASN A 177 2.93 1.31 11.97
CA ASN A 177 3.08 2.77 11.98
C ASN A 177 4.48 3.14 11.46
N PRO A 178 4.59 3.96 10.41
CA PRO A 178 5.89 4.35 9.85
C PRO A 178 6.62 5.39 10.69
N GLY A 179 5.99 5.96 11.71
CA GLY A 179 6.48 7.13 12.41
C GLY A 179 6.19 8.42 11.63
N SER A 180 7.08 9.40 11.71
CA SER A 180 6.93 10.67 11.01
C SER A 180 8.19 11.02 10.22
N LEU A 181 8.00 11.60 9.04
CA LEU A 181 9.10 12.16 8.25
C LEU A 181 9.53 13.55 8.70
N SER A 182 8.69 14.26 9.48
CA SER A 182 8.94 15.67 9.87
C SER A 182 9.17 15.86 11.35
N TYR A 183 8.36 15.20 12.19
CA TYR A 183 8.37 15.38 13.63
C TYR A 183 8.50 14.06 14.39
N PRO A 184 9.60 13.31 14.21
CA PRO A 184 9.80 12.01 14.85
C PRO A 184 9.83 12.15 16.38
N ARG A 185 9.08 11.27 17.09
CA ARG A 185 8.94 11.27 18.55
C ARG A 185 9.62 10.09 19.24
N GLN A 186 10.20 9.16 18.51
CA GLN A 186 11.02 8.09 19.09
C GLN A 186 12.38 8.63 19.59
N LYS A 187 13.09 7.84 20.39
CA LYS A 187 14.31 8.26 21.11
C LYS A 187 15.40 8.85 20.21
N ASN A 188 15.63 8.26 19.05
CA ASN A 188 16.68 8.72 18.13
C ASN A 188 16.31 9.96 17.30
N ARG A 189 15.03 10.38 17.32
CA ARG A 189 14.51 11.55 16.58
C ARG A 189 14.81 11.56 15.08
N LYS A 190 15.11 10.42 14.46
CA LYS A 190 15.36 10.31 13.04
C LYS A 190 14.03 10.17 12.27
N PRO A 191 13.84 10.88 11.15
CA PRO A 191 12.72 10.64 10.25
C PRO A 191 12.65 9.16 9.88
N SER A 192 11.45 8.58 9.94
CA SER A 192 11.24 7.16 9.73
C SER A 192 10.12 6.88 8.74
N TYR A 193 10.19 5.73 8.11
CA TYR A 193 9.23 5.20 7.14
C TYR A 193 9.26 3.68 7.17
N ILE A 194 8.30 3.03 6.52
CA ILE A 194 8.30 1.58 6.34
C ILE A 194 8.41 1.26 4.86
N ILE A 195 9.23 0.28 4.53
CA ILE A 195 9.22 -0.42 3.24
C ILE A 195 8.47 -1.72 3.41
N MET A 196 7.43 -1.91 2.59
CA MET A 196 6.72 -3.17 2.43
C MET A 196 7.10 -3.76 1.08
N ASN A 197 7.70 -4.94 1.09
CA ASN A 197 7.94 -5.70 -0.13
C ASN A 197 6.95 -6.84 -0.20
N VAL A 198 6.28 -6.97 -1.34
CA VAL A 198 5.36 -8.07 -1.66
C VAL A 198 5.99 -8.90 -2.75
N ASP A 199 6.12 -10.19 -2.54
CA ASP A 199 6.71 -11.10 -3.52
C ASP A 199 5.69 -11.58 -4.58
N GLU A 200 6.15 -12.37 -5.54
CA GLU A 200 5.32 -12.95 -6.61
C GLU A 200 4.23 -13.92 -6.10
N LYS A 201 4.31 -14.33 -4.83
CA LYS A 201 3.29 -15.16 -4.14
C LYS A 201 2.31 -14.32 -3.35
N GLY A 202 2.46 -12.99 -3.35
CA GLY A 202 1.66 -12.07 -2.56
C GLY A 202 2.05 -12.04 -1.08
N GLU A 203 3.21 -12.62 -0.68
CA GLU A 203 3.70 -12.55 0.70
C GLU A 203 4.38 -11.21 0.97
N ALA A 204 4.07 -10.61 2.12
CA ALA A 204 4.59 -9.31 2.51
C ALA A 204 5.66 -9.40 3.58
N THR A 205 6.71 -8.61 3.42
CA THR A 205 7.71 -8.31 4.46
C THR A 205 7.74 -6.83 4.74
N PHE A 206 8.10 -6.45 5.97
CA PHE A 206 8.07 -5.07 6.43
C PHE A 206 9.38 -4.71 7.10
N GLU A 207 9.89 -3.50 6.80
CA GLU A 207 11.11 -2.98 7.40
C GLU A 207 10.92 -1.53 7.83
N ILE A 208 11.25 -1.21 9.11
CA ILE A 208 11.32 0.18 9.58
C ILE A 208 12.66 0.75 9.15
N CYS A 209 12.62 1.80 8.34
CA CYS A 209 13.77 2.50 7.81
C CYS A 209 13.90 3.91 8.41
N TYR A 210 15.13 4.40 8.46
CA TYR A 210 15.44 5.74 8.96
C TYR A 210 16.32 6.51 7.94
N LEU A 211 16.14 7.85 7.97
CA LEU A 211 17.06 8.78 7.31
C LEU A 211 18.33 9.03 8.14
#